data_b571ac5ee629e84891c668311047ea23
#
_entry.id   b571ac5ee629e84891c668311047ea23
#
_cell.length_a   1.000
_cell.length_b   1.000
_cell.length_c   1.000
_cell.angle_alpha   90.00
_cell.angle_beta   90.00
_cell.angle_gamma   90.00
#
_symmetry.space_group_name_H-M   'P 1'
#
loop_
_entity.id
_entity.type
_entity.pdbx_description
1 polymer ?
#
loop_
_entity_poly.entity_id
_entity_poly.type
_entity_poly.pdbx_seq_one_letter_code
_entity_poly.pdbx_strand_id
1 'polypeptide(L)'
;PIIGSIYALKAIRDLNLPIDRRIRVIFGSDEECGSSCAAYYVENGYEMPTIGFTPDADFPVIFCEKGTTGIKGGSKVYDKGHIEVEYFGGGIADNVVIPTCKLIVKGDIKVAETEGITVTHENGKTIVEAVGRSAHGSTPHLGVNAAILLLNAVKENEFGGEFKQLME
;
A
#
# COMPACT_ATOMS: atom_id res chain seq x y z
N PRO A 1 1.25 -18.38 -6.99
CA PRO A 1 2.39 -19.27 -6.63
C PRO A 1 1.97 -20.51 -5.85
N ILE A 2 1.12 -20.40 -4.81
CA ILE A 2 0.73 -21.51 -3.91
C ILE A 2 0.18 -22.71 -4.68
N ILE A 3 -0.83 -22.51 -5.52
CA ILE A 3 -1.46 -23.58 -6.30
C ILE A 3 -0.43 -24.24 -7.24
N GLY A 4 0.39 -23.43 -7.93
CA GLY A 4 1.45 -23.94 -8.80
C GLY A 4 2.43 -24.86 -8.06
N SER A 5 2.89 -24.46 -6.89
CA SER A 5 3.81 -25.24 -6.05
C SER A 5 3.20 -26.59 -5.61
N ILE A 6 1.91 -26.58 -5.21
CA ILE A 6 1.19 -27.80 -4.83
C ILE A 6 1.06 -28.75 -6.03
N TYR A 7 0.69 -28.22 -7.20
CA TYR A 7 0.57 -29.06 -8.41
C TYR A 7 1.92 -29.56 -8.92
N ALA A 8 3.00 -28.80 -8.78
CA ALA A 8 4.34 -29.28 -9.07
C ALA A 8 4.72 -30.50 -8.20
N LEU A 9 4.47 -30.42 -6.89
CA LEU A 9 4.67 -31.56 -5.98
C LEU A 9 3.79 -32.75 -6.35
N LYS A 10 2.52 -32.49 -6.68
CA LYS A 10 1.61 -33.52 -7.14
C LYS A 10 2.12 -34.21 -8.41
N ALA A 11 2.63 -33.46 -9.38
CA ALA A 11 3.19 -34.00 -10.62
C ALA A 11 4.41 -34.89 -10.34
N ILE A 12 5.34 -34.45 -9.47
CA ILE A 12 6.49 -35.26 -9.05
C ILE A 12 6.03 -36.60 -8.47
N ARG A 13 5.05 -36.59 -7.59
CA ARG A 13 4.50 -37.79 -6.95
C ARG A 13 3.80 -38.70 -7.97
N ASP A 14 2.89 -38.13 -8.77
CA ASP A 14 2.04 -38.90 -9.69
C ASP A 14 2.85 -39.52 -10.84
N LEU A 15 3.93 -38.86 -11.27
CA LEU A 15 4.90 -39.38 -12.26
C LEU A 15 5.97 -40.27 -11.64
N ASN A 16 5.94 -40.45 -10.33
CA ASN A 16 6.93 -41.24 -9.57
C ASN A 16 8.37 -40.83 -9.91
N LEU A 17 8.64 -39.52 -10.01
CA LEU A 17 9.96 -39.02 -10.33
C LEU A 17 10.93 -39.28 -9.18
N PRO A 18 12.18 -39.67 -9.46
CA PRO A 18 13.19 -39.88 -8.44
C PRO A 18 13.54 -38.56 -7.74
N ILE A 19 13.46 -38.55 -6.42
CA ILE A 19 13.91 -37.44 -5.57
C ILE A 19 14.92 -37.97 -4.56
N ASP A 20 16.02 -37.25 -4.41
CA ASP A 20 17.13 -37.61 -3.50
C ASP A 20 17.15 -36.76 -2.23
N ARG A 21 16.18 -35.84 -2.08
CA ARG A 21 16.11 -34.93 -0.95
C ARG A 21 14.65 -34.58 -0.59
N ARG A 22 14.45 -34.16 0.65
CA ARG A 22 13.13 -33.71 1.11
C ARG A 22 12.77 -32.37 0.46
N ILE A 23 11.56 -32.28 -0.07
CA ILE A 23 10.96 -31.05 -0.56
C ILE A 23 9.99 -30.54 0.52
N ARG A 24 10.09 -29.27 0.89
CA ARG A 24 9.20 -28.57 1.80
C ARG A 24 8.65 -27.35 1.13
N VAL A 25 7.35 -27.14 1.24
CA VAL A 25 6.69 -25.88 0.85
C VAL A 25 6.32 -25.15 2.13
N ILE A 26 6.71 -23.89 2.23
CA ILE A 26 6.42 -23.01 3.35
C ILE A 26 5.47 -21.93 2.85
N PHE A 27 4.33 -21.76 3.51
CA PHE A 27 3.35 -20.73 3.21
C PHE A 27 3.44 -19.64 4.28
N GLY A 28 3.82 -18.42 3.85
CA GLY A 28 3.75 -17.23 4.68
C GLY A 28 2.43 -16.50 4.47
N SER A 29 2.02 -15.68 5.42
CA SER A 29 0.75 -14.97 5.40
C SER A 29 0.89 -13.44 5.39
N ASP A 30 2.09 -12.90 5.55
CA ASP A 30 2.33 -11.47 5.73
C ASP A 30 3.60 -10.96 5.02
N GLU A 31 3.97 -11.54 3.90
CA GLU A 31 5.16 -11.15 3.14
C GLU A 31 5.12 -9.65 2.81
N GLU A 32 3.99 -9.13 2.34
CA GLU A 32 3.76 -7.73 1.99
C GLU A 32 3.76 -6.75 3.18
N CYS A 33 3.67 -7.26 4.40
CA CYS A 33 3.54 -6.46 5.62
C CYS A 33 4.72 -6.63 6.59
N GLY A 34 5.88 -7.10 6.11
CA GLY A 34 7.11 -7.22 6.88
C GLY A 34 7.55 -8.63 7.22
N SER A 35 6.93 -9.65 6.63
CA SER A 35 7.37 -11.07 6.69
C SER A 35 7.54 -11.63 8.11
N SER A 36 6.68 -11.23 9.06
CA SER A 36 6.76 -11.72 10.45
C SER A 36 6.63 -13.24 10.54
N CYS A 37 5.93 -13.86 9.58
CA CYS A 37 5.83 -15.32 9.47
C CYS A 37 7.19 -15.97 9.18
N ALA A 38 8.07 -15.34 8.39
CA ALA A 38 9.42 -15.83 8.14
C ALA A 38 10.31 -15.67 9.37
N ALA A 39 10.23 -14.52 10.06
CA ALA A 39 10.90 -14.28 11.33
C ALA A 39 10.50 -15.35 12.37
N TYR A 40 9.18 -15.59 12.53
CA TYR A 40 8.65 -16.62 13.41
C TYR A 40 9.22 -18.02 13.10
N TYR A 41 9.31 -18.37 11.80
CA TYR A 41 9.86 -19.66 11.38
C TYR A 41 11.32 -19.83 11.86
N VAL A 42 12.14 -18.81 11.72
CA VAL A 42 13.56 -18.83 12.12
C VAL A 42 13.69 -18.85 13.65
N GLU A 43 13.00 -17.95 14.34
CA GLU A 43 13.09 -17.76 15.79
C GLU A 43 12.61 -18.99 16.59
N ASN A 44 11.67 -19.75 16.04
CA ASN A 44 11.18 -20.98 16.67
C ASN A 44 12.00 -22.23 16.29
N GLY A 45 13.13 -22.05 15.63
CA GLY A 45 14.09 -23.13 15.38
C GLY A 45 13.58 -24.19 14.40
N TYR A 46 12.65 -23.83 13.50
CA TYR A 46 12.24 -24.74 12.44
C TYR A 46 13.40 -25.02 11.50
N GLU A 47 13.37 -26.19 10.89
CA GLU A 47 14.46 -26.65 10.03
C GLU A 47 14.67 -25.72 8.83
N MET A 48 15.88 -25.16 8.76
CA MET A 48 16.26 -24.27 7.65
C MET A 48 16.47 -25.07 6.35
N PRO A 49 16.04 -24.54 5.21
CA PRO A 49 16.31 -25.16 3.93
C PRO A 49 17.80 -25.03 3.55
N THR A 50 18.35 -26.08 2.95
CA THR A 50 19.69 -26.02 2.35
C THR A 50 19.69 -25.20 1.05
N ILE A 51 18.60 -25.31 0.28
CA ILE A 51 18.35 -24.57 -0.96
C ILE A 51 16.86 -24.21 -0.96
N GLY A 52 16.54 -23.03 -1.44
CA GLY A 52 15.15 -22.58 -1.59
C GLY A 52 14.99 -21.57 -2.71
N PHE A 53 13.77 -21.38 -3.14
CA PHE A 53 13.38 -20.30 -4.02
C PHE A 53 11.95 -19.86 -3.69
N THR A 54 11.64 -18.60 -3.96
CA THR A 54 10.31 -18.02 -3.81
C THR A 54 9.72 -17.81 -5.19
N PRO A 55 8.64 -18.53 -5.56
CA PRO A 55 8.03 -18.41 -6.89
C PRO A 55 7.04 -17.23 -6.93
N ASP A 56 7.49 -16.03 -6.60
CA ASP A 56 6.66 -14.82 -6.46
C ASP A 56 7.18 -13.65 -7.26
N ALA A 57 7.67 -13.90 -8.46
CA ALA A 57 8.24 -12.87 -9.30
C ALA A 57 8.19 -13.26 -10.78
N ASP A 58 8.64 -12.33 -11.60
CA ASP A 58 8.76 -12.55 -13.04
C ASP A 58 9.82 -13.60 -13.39
N PHE A 59 9.52 -14.34 -14.46
CA PHE A 59 10.43 -15.34 -14.98
C PHE A 59 11.56 -14.67 -15.81
N PRO A 60 12.81 -15.17 -15.83
CA PRO A 60 13.23 -16.47 -15.30
C PRO A 60 13.74 -16.44 -13.85
N VAL A 61 14.37 -15.40 -13.41
CA VAL A 61 14.95 -15.24 -12.05
C VAL A 61 15.10 -13.78 -11.71
N ILE A 62 14.62 -13.37 -10.55
CA ILE A 62 14.98 -12.08 -9.93
C ILE A 62 16.14 -12.34 -8.97
N PHE A 63 17.24 -11.67 -9.20
CA PHE A 63 18.47 -11.79 -8.41
C PHE A 63 18.78 -10.51 -7.61
N CYS A 64 17.96 -9.44 -7.78
CA CYS A 64 18.14 -8.17 -7.12
C CYS A 64 16.79 -7.46 -6.99
N GLU A 65 16.53 -6.88 -5.84
CA GLU A 65 15.31 -6.14 -5.55
C GLU A 65 15.63 -4.71 -5.08
N LYS A 66 14.66 -3.81 -5.20
CA LYS A 66 14.77 -2.45 -4.70
C LYS A 66 14.63 -2.47 -3.17
N GLY A 67 15.49 -1.70 -2.50
CA GLY A 67 15.31 -1.45 -1.08
C GLY A 67 14.04 -0.63 -0.82
N THR A 68 13.39 -0.91 0.30
CA THR A 68 12.20 -0.19 0.75
C THR A 68 12.51 0.55 2.05
N THR A 69 12.10 1.81 2.15
CA THR A 69 12.17 2.58 3.39
C THR A 69 10.80 3.16 3.69
N GLY A 70 10.23 2.76 4.82
CA GLY A 70 8.99 3.34 5.35
C GLY A 70 9.33 4.51 6.27
N ILE A 71 8.74 5.67 6.02
CA ILE A 71 8.84 6.84 6.90
C ILE A 71 7.45 7.11 7.47
N LYS A 72 7.34 7.09 8.80
CA LYS A 72 6.13 7.51 9.51
C LYS A 72 6.45 8.79 10.27
N GLY A 73 5.76 9.86 9.94
CA GLY A 73 5.91 11.16 10.59
C GLY A 73 4.59 11.61 11.19
N GLY A 74 4.67 12.47 12.18
CA GLY A 74 3.54 13.17 12.75
C GLY A 74 4.00 14.54 13.25
N SER A 75 3.10 15.51 13.20
CA SER A 75 3.34 16.87 13.71
C SER A 75 2.42 17.15 14.89
N LYS A 76 2.92 17.93 15.86
CA LYS A 76 2.13 18.48 16.98
C LYS A 76 1.88 19.97 16.80
N VAL A 77 1.63 20.40 15.58
CA VAL A 77 1.35 21.83 15.33
C VAL A 77 -0.08 22.13 15.68
N TYR A 78 -0.25 23.06 16.62
CA TYR A 78 -1.55 23.53 17.12
C TYR A 78 -1.93 24.90 16.51
N ASP A 79 -1.61 25.12 15.25
CA ASP A 79 -2.05 26.31 14.56
C ASP A 79 -3.55 26.16 14.18
N LYS A 80 -4.37 27.09 14.62
CA LYS A 80 -5.78 27.15 14.22
C LYS A 80 -5.86 27.97 12.94
N GLY A 81 -5.72 27.30 11.81
CA GLY A 81 -6.02 27.88 10.52
C GLY A 81 -7.51 28.22 10.38
N HIS A 82 -7.85 28.93 9.30
CA HIS A 82 -9.21 29.37 9.02
C HIS A 82 -10.15 28.17 8.69
N ILE A 83 -9.60 27.09 8.13
CA ILE A 83 -10.38 25.90 7.74
C ILE A 83 -10.05 24.74 8.66
N GLU A 84 -11.09 24.24 9.35
CA GLU A 84 -10.99 23.08 10.24
C GLU A 84 -11.17 21.79 9.45
N VAL A 85 -10.11 20.98 9.42
CA VAL A 85 -10.13 19.63 8.81
C VAL A 85 -10.57 18.63 9.86
N GLU A 86 -11.66 17.94 9.60
CA GLU A 86 -12.17 16.87 10.47
C GLU A 86 -11.62 15.50 10.12
N TYR A 87 -11.36 15.28 8.84
CA TYR A 87 -10.83 14.01 8.35
C TYR A 87 -10.01 14.20 7.08
N PHE A 88 -8.89 13.54 7.03
CA PHE A 88 -8.12 13.32 5.80
C PHE A 88 -7.53 11.92 5.84
N GLY A 89 -7.77 11.12 4.81
CA GLY A 89 -7.24 9.77 4.78
C GLY A 89 -7.62 9.00 3.52
N GLY A 90 -6.90 7.90 3.30
CA GLY A 90 -7.09 7.03 2.16
C GLY A 90 -6.03 5.94 2.11
N GLY A 91 -6.09 5.12 1.06
CA GLY A 91 -5.15 4.01 0.86
C GLY A 91 -5.67 2.67 1.41
N ILE A 92 -5.02 1.60 1.00
CA ILE A 92 -5.39 0.22 1.34
C ILE A 92 -4.20 -0.58 1.89
N ALA A 93 -2.97 -0.23 1.51
CA ALA A 93 -1.74 -0.88 1.98
C ALA A 93 -0.54 0.05 1.76
N ASP A 94 0.52 -0.15 2.54
CA ASP A 94 1.72 0.70 2.56
C ASP A 94 2.53 0.60 1.25
N ASN A 95 2.44 -0.51 0.53
CA ASN A 95 3.14 -0.76 -0.72
C ASN A 95 2.30 -0.48 -1.98
N VAL A 96 1.17 0.21 -1.84
CA VAL A 96 0.23 0.49 -2.92
C VAL A 96 0.01 1.99 -3.09
N VAL A 97 0.07 2.49 -4.33
CA VAL A 97 -0.34 3.85 -4.67
C VAL A 97 -1.80 4.06 -4.28
N ILE A 98 -2.07 5.10 -3.51
CA ILE A 98 -3.38 5.39 -2.91
C ILE A 98 -4.47 5.51 -3.98
N PRO A 99 -5.41 4.55 -4.09
CA PRO A 99 -6.44 4.57 -5.11
C PRO A 99 -7.65 5.47 -4.77
N THR A 100 -7.89 5.71 -3.48
CA THR A 100 -8.99 6.57 -3.03
C THR A 100 -8.55 7.40 -1.83
N CYS A 101 -8.98 8.65 -1.78
CA CYS A 101 -8.72 9.55 -0.65
C CYS A 101 -9.94 10.40 -0.37
N LYS A 102 -10.14 10.76 0.92
CA LYS A 102 -11.26 11.54 1.38
C LYS A 102 -10.80 12.66 2.31
N LEU A 103 -11.36 13.84 2.11
CA LEU A 103 -11.21 15.00 2.98
C LEU A 103 -12.60 15.43 3.47
N ILE A 104 -12.73 15.75 4.74
CA ILE A 104 -13.93 16.35 5.33
C ILE A 104 -13.50 17.61 6.06
N VAL A 105 -14.12 18.72 5.70
CA VAL A 105 -13.89 20.02 6.34
C VAL A 105 -15.21 20.63 6.80
N LYS A 106 -15.15 21.49 7.83
CA LYS A 106 -16.28 22.33 8.23
C LYS A 106 -16.41 23.54 7.30
N GLY A 107 -17.63 23.84 6.89
CA GLY A 107 -17.93 24.93 5.99
C GLY A 107 -17.62 24.63 4.53
N ASP A 108 -17.64 25.70 3.73
CA ASP A 108 -17.42 25.61 2.30
C ASP A 108 -15.95 25.90 1.97
N ILE A 109 -15.41 25.15 1.00
CA ILE A 109 -14.07 25.35 0.45
C ILE A 109 -14.12 25.42 -1.06
N LYS A 110 -13.07 26.01 -1.66
CA LYS A 110 -12.86 25.98 -3.10
C LYS A 110 -12.27 24.63 -3.49
N VAL A 111 -12.87 23.98 -4.46
CA VAL A 111 -12.34 22.75 -5.03
C VAL A 111 -12.23 22.93 -6.53
N ALA A 112 -11.03 22.72 -7.08
CA ALA A 112 -10.82 22.79 -8.52
C ALA A 112 -11.52 21.60 -9.20
N GLU A 113 -12.24 21.86 -10.28
CA GLU A 113 -12.81 20.82 -11.13
C GLU A 113 -11.70 19.98 -11.75
N THR A 114 -11.65 18.73 -11.42
CA THR A 114 -10.63 17.79 -11.86
C THR A 114 -11.25 16.41 -12.01
N GLU A 115 -10.87 15.67 -13.04
CA GLU A 115 -11.29 14.29 -13.21
C GLU A 115 -10.92 13.44 -11.98
N GLY A 116 -11.85 12.62 -11.52
CA GLY A 116 -11.68 11.79 -10.33
C GLY A 116 -11.94 12.48 -9.00
N ILE A 117 -12.37 13.76 -9.00
CA ILE A 117 -12.80 14.49 -7.79
C ILE A 117 -14.32 14.58 -7.74
N THR A 118 -14.88 14.27 -6.60
CA THR A 118 -16.31 14.45 -6.28
C THR A 118 -16.44 15.31 -5.03
N VAL A 119 -17.37 16.26 -5.05
CA VAL A 119 -17.64 17.17 -3.93
C VAL A 119 -19.09 17.01 -3.50
N THR A 120 -19.29 16.87 -2.21
CA THR A 120 -20.61 16.79 -1.59
C THR A 120 -20.69 17.78 -0.41
N HIS A 121 -21.81 18.51 -0.32
CA HIS A 121 -22.08 19.41 0.81
C HIS A 121 -23.18 18.82 1.68
N GLU A 122 -22.86 18.55 2.93
CA GLU A 122 -23.78 17.87 3.86
C GLU A 122 -23.59 18.35 5.30
N ASN A 123 -24.68 18.70 5.96
CA ASN A 123 -24.66 19.09 7.39
C ASN A 123 -23.64 20.21 7.74
N GLY A 124 -23.46 21.20 6.84
CA GLY A 124 -22.51 22.31 7.04
C GLY A 124 -21.05 21.89 6.84
N LYS A 125 -20.79 20.78 6.16
CA LYS A 125 -19.46 20.28 5.82
C LYS A 125 -19.30 20.14 4.33
N THR A 126 -18.08 20.29 3.86
CA THR A 126 -17.67 19.90 2.51
C THR A 126 -16.90 18.58 2.59
N ILE A 127 -17.36 17.62 1.81
CA ILE A 127 -16.75 16.30 1.64
C ILE A 127 -16.16 16.26 0.25
N VAL A 128 -14.86 16.04 0.16
CA VAL A 128 -14.14 15.87 -1.11
C VAL A 128 -13.62 14.46 -1.19
N GLU A 129 -13.98 13.73 -2.22
CA GLU A 129 -13.52 12.38 -2.48
C GLU A 129 -12.73 12.34 -3.78
N ALA A 130 -11.56 11.72 -3.73
CA ALA A 130 -10.71 11.51 -4.88
C ALA A 130 -10.61 10.04 -5.24
N VAL A 131 -10.73 9.74 -6.52
CA VAL A 131 -10.53 8.42 -7.09
C VAL A 131 -9.36 8.48 -8.07
N GLY A 132 -8.31 7.77 -7.77
CA GLY A 132 -7.13 7.61 -8.59
C GLY A 132 -7.06 6.21 -9.20
N ARG A 133 -5.84 5.70 -9.32
CA ARG A 133 -5.58 4.36 -9.85
C ARG A 133 -4.50 3.67 -9.03
N SER A 134 -4.81 2.49 -8.54
CA SER A 134 -3.86 1.64 -7.81
C SER A 134 -2.69 1.22 -8.71
N ALA A 135 -1.51 1.13 -8.12
CA ALA A 135 -0.32 0.50 -8.68
C ALA A 135 0.56 0.02 -7.53
N HIS A 136 1.43 -0.93 -7.80
CA HIS A 136 2.41 -1.37 -6.82
C HIS A 136 3.43 -0.25 -6.52
N GLY A 137 3.85 -0.12 -5.26
CA GLY A 137 4.78 0.92 -4.82
C GLY A 137 6.14 0.93 -5.55
N SER A 138 6.56 -0.20 -6.12
CA SER A 138 7.77 -0.29 -6.94
C SER A 138 7.62 0.31 -8.35
N THR A 139 6.38 0.48 -8.83
CA THR A 139 6.04 1.04 -10.14
C THR A 139 4.98 2.14 -10.04
N PRO A 140 5.22 3.19 -9.22
CA PRO A 140 4.20 4.18 -8.89
C PRO A 140 3.73 5.01 -10.11
N HIS A 141 4.54 5.08 -11.15
CA HIS A 141 4.22 5.76 -12.41
C HIS A 141 3.06 5.10 -13.19
N LEU A 142 2.71 3.86 -12.86
CA LEU A 142 1.55 3.18 -13.43
C LEU A 142 0.25 3.52 -12.68
N GLY A 143 0.34 4.16 -11.53
CA GLY A 143 -0.79 4.58 -10.71
C GLY A 143 -1.14 6.06 -10.84
N VAL A 144 -2.22 6.45 -10.16
CA VAL A 144 -2.61 7.84 -9.91
C VAL A 144 -2.91 7.97 -8.43
N ASN A 145 -2.09 8.72 -7.70
CA ASN A 145 -2.25 8.87 -6.26
C ASN A 145 -3.42 9.81 -5.93
N ALA A 146 -4.48 9.25 -5.37
CA ALA A 146 -5.70 9.99 -5.03
C ALA A 146 -5.47 11.05 -3.96
N ALA A 147 -4.53 10.87 -3.03
CA ALA A 147 -4.22 11.89 -2.03
C ALA A 147 -3.58 13.12 -2.68
N ILE A 148 -2.62 12.94 -3.58
CA ILE A 148 -1.99 14.03 -4.33
C ILE A 148 -3.03 14.73 -5.22
N LEU A 149 -3.91 13.97 -5.87
CA LEU A 149 -4.99 14.52 -6.68
C LEU A 149 -5.89 15.42 -5.84
N LEU A 150 -6.32 14.95 -4.65
CA LEU A 150 -7.16 15.70 -3.74
C LEU A 150 -6.46 16.95 -3.21
N LEU A 151 -5.21 16.85 -2.74
CA LEU A 151 -4.45 17.99 -2.23
C LEU A 151 -4.30 19.08 -3.30
N ASN A 152 -4.04 18.71 -4.54
CA ASN A 152 -3.97 19.66 -5.66
C ASN A 152 -5.32 20.33 -5.95
N ALA A 153 -6.44 19.61 -5.80
CA ALA A 153 -7.77 20.18 -6.04
C ALA A 153 -8.16 21.23 -4.99
N VAL A 154 -7.65 21.13 -3.75
CA VAL A 154 -7.99 22.03 -2.65
C VAL A 154 -6.90 23.06 -2.31
N LYS A 155 -5.80 23.10 -3.03
CA LYS A 155 -4.60 23.90 -2.72
C LYS A 155 -4.80 25.41 -2.62
N GLU A 156 -5.86 25.95 -3.18
CA GLU A 156 -6.15 27.40 -3.15
C GLU A 156 -6.79 27.87 -1.83
N ASN A 157 -6.98 26.94 -0.88
CA ASN A 157 -7.58 27.25 0.41
C ASN A 157 -6.51 27.42 1.49
N GLU A 158 -6.78 28.30 2.46
CA GLU A 158 -5.91 28.51 3.61
C GLU A 158 -6.27 27.54 4.73
N PHE A 159 -5.61 26.40 4.75
CA PHE A 159 -5.71 25.44 5.84
C PHE A 159 -4.78 25.80 6.99
N GLY A 160 -5.09 25.31 8.18
CA GLY A 160 -4.26 25.45 9.36
C GLY A 160 -3.72 24.12 9.87
N GLY A 161 -2.90 24.22 10.91
CA GLY A 161 -2.39 23.06 11.64
C GLY A 161 -1.54 22.10 10.79
N GLU A 162 -1.70 20.83 11.12
CA GLU A 162 -0.94 19.75 10.45
C GLU A 162 -1.27 19.62 8.97
N PHE A 163 -2.49 19.93 8.58
CA PHE A 163 -2.91 19.81 7.18
C PHE A 163 -2.23 20.86 6.30
N LYS A 164 -1.98 22.08 6.82
CA LYS A 164 -1.19 23.10 6.11
C LYS A 164 0.22 22.58 5.78
N GLN A 165 0.88 21.95 6.76
CA GLN A 165 2.23 21.39 6.56
C GLN A 165 2.26 20.26 5.54
N LEU A 166 1.16 19.49 5.45
CA LEU A 166 1.03 18.46 4.41
C LEU A 166 0.90 19.05 3.00
N MET A 167 0.38 20.29 2.91
CA MET A 167 0.16 20.99 1.64
C MET A 167 1.41 21.71 1.13
N GLU A 168 2.39 22.02 1.98
CA GLU A 168 3.69 22.64 1.66
C GLU A 168 4.72 21.60 1.20
#